data_736fe810c140b9a7b41013ccd1852261
#
_entry.id   736fe810c140b9a7b41013ccd1852261
#
_cell.length_a   1.000
_cell.length_b   1.000
_cell.length_c   1.000
_cell.angle_alpha   90.00
_cell.angle_beta   90.00
_cell.angle_gamma   90.00
#
_symmetry.space_group_name_H-M   'P 1'
#
loop_
_entity.id
_entity.type
_entity.pdbx_description
1 polymer ?
#
loop_
_entity_poly.entity_id
_entity_poly.type
_entity_poly.pdbx_seq_one_letter_code
_entity_poly.pdbx_strand_id
1 'polypeptide(L)'
;MAMAMRKRSGSGSKRQHKGKLVPIYESFFKGEDLTLAHPNFWNELFLIKPMVPHIESEILHMTAEQLNASRENLNALVCHCVDTLVDEHPFRVVYALQTLAAVIQSMYKKASQGDCGFNLIDILVGFDSAEQRMTTLMQHCNNFLTGEYPDSLKALCLKLLLIIVTGMDNVSQNTLLEYVMLNSVFESLVQLLRDTTARSRHGHDAVLLLTLLVNYRKHERANPYIVKLSILDDELALNGYGQVISSSLMDFCRQFVQQRAEIQASWLSSLTSIVGSMFVGEEEAKTQQVRANNALLLALYEATHLNRNFVTTLAYTQSDTSAPPSPNNTLGPNAVAPGTQLSDVMAQPFNLLATFLQYW
;
A
#
# COMPACT_ATOMS: atom_id res chain seq x y z
N MET A 1 51.27 34.75 1.37
CA MET A 1 50.96 33.62 0.43
C MET A 1 49.63 33.04 0.89
N ALA A 2 48.50 33.46 0.31
CA ALA A 2 47.17 33.03 0.70
C ALA A 2 46.65 32.03 -0.32
N MET A 3 46.38 30.76 0.12
CA MET A 3 45.82 29.73 -0.70
C MET A 3 44.27 29.90 -0.74
N ALA A 4 43.75 30.19 -1.92
CA ALA A 4 42.34 30.28 -2.18
C ALA A 4 41.72 28.88 -2.32
N MET A 5 40.83 28.50 -1.39
CA MET A 5 39.99 27.29 -1.49
C MET A 5 38.90 27.48 -2.56
N ARG A 6 38.97 26.74 -3.63
CA ARG A 6 37.92 26.62 -4.65
C ARG A 6 36.72 25.82 -4.09
N LYS A 7 35.59 26.49 -3.84
CA LYS A 7 34.29 25.84 -3.61
C LYS A 7 33.83 25.14 -4.90
N ARG A 8 33.68 23.83 -4.86
CA ARG A 8 33.00 23.06 -5.90
C ARG A 8 31.48 23.26 -5.76
N SER A 9 30.87 23.92 -6.73
CA SER A 9 29.43 24.06 -6.86
C SER A 9 28.84 22.78 -7.48
N GLY A 10 28.28 21.91 -6.65
CA GLY A 10 27.65 20.65 -7.07
C GLY A 10 26.12 20.73 -7.11
N SER A 11 25.48 21.74 -7.71
CA SER A 11 24.00 21.81 -7.74
C SER A 11 23.37 21.95 -9.14
N GLY A 12 24.16 21.82 -10.23
CA GLY A 12 23.65 22.03 -11.59
C GLY A 12 22.85 20.87 -12.20
N SER A 13 23.18 19.62 -11.81
CA SER A 13 22.62 18.42 -12.49
C SER A 13 21.14 18.15 -12.17
N LYS A 14 20.71 18.33 -10.92
CA LYS A 14 19.32 18.01 -10.52
C LYS A 14 18.25 18.97 -11.10
N ARG A 15 18.61 20.22 -11.40
CA ARG A 15 17.68 21.18 -12.01
C ARG A 15 17.49 20.98 -13.51
N GLN A 16 18.51 20.53 -14.24
CA GLN A 16 18.41 20.29 -15.69
C GLN A 16 17.53 19.10 -16.05
N HIS A 17 17.51 18.02 -15.25
CA HIS A 17 16.67 16.86 -15.52
C HIS A 17 15.17 17.14 -15.30
N LYS A 18 14.80 17.95 -14.28
CA LYS A 18 13.39 18.31 -14.05
C LYS A 18 12.81 19.15 -15.20
N GLY A 19 13.60 20.02 -15.82
CA GLY A 19 13.14 20.84 -16.94
C GLY A 19 12.93 20.09 -18.26
N LYS A 20 13.54 18.91 -18.43
CA LYS A 20 13.42 18.12 -19.67
C LYS A 20 12.24 17.14 -19.66
N LEU A 21 11.79 16.67 -18.46
CA LEU A 21 10.68 15.73 -18.35
C LEU A 21 9.33 16.34 -18.66
N VAL A 22 9.11 17.60 -18.31
CA VAL A 22 7.83 18.28 -18.53
C VAL A 22 7.46 18.30 -20.01
N PRO A 23 8.33 18.79 -20.94
CA PRO A 23 8.06 18.74 -22.37
C PRO A 23 7.84 17.31 -22.90
N ILE A 24 8.56 16.31 -22.36
CA ILE A 24 8.42 14.91 -22.75
C ILE A 24 7.00 14.42 -22.41
N TYR A 25 6.52 14.67 -21.19
CA TYR A 25 5.16 14.29 -20.80
C TYR A 25 4.10 15.06 -21.60
N GLU A 26 4.28 16.36 -21.83
CA GLU A 26 3.35 17.16 -22.64
C GLU A 26 3.20 16.61 -24.06
N SER A 27 4.31 16.29 -24.76
CA SER A 27 4.28 15.67 -26.09
C SER A 27 3.67 14.27 -26.05
N PHE A 28 4.03 13.49 -25.05
CA PHE A 28 3.52 12.13 -24.85
C PHE A 28 2.00 12.09 -24.68
N PHE A 29 1.46 12.95 -23.82
CA PHE A 29 0.01 13.04 -23.56
C PHE A 29 -0.77 13.75 -24.70
N LYS A 30 -0.10 14.40 -25.65
CA LYS A 30 -0.70 14.85 -26.91
C LYS A 30 -0.81 13.76 -27.98
N GLY A 31 -0.31 12.56 -27.69
CA GLY A 31 -0.32 11.43 -28.62
C GLY A 31 0.84 11.45 -29.63
N GLU A 32 1.90 12.23 -29.38
CA GLU A 32 3.08 12.24 -30.24
C GLU A 32 3.90 10.96 -30.08
N ASP A 33 4.37 10.38 -31.17
CA ASP A 33 5.29 9.23 -31.14
C ASP A 33 6.72 9.72 -30.88
N LEU A 34 7.15 9.64 -29.60
CA LEU A 34 8.48 10.05 -29.18
C LEU A 34 9.59 9.09 -29.60
N THR A 35 9.25 7.85 -30.00
CA THR A 35 10.24 6.85 -30.42
C THR A 35 10.85 7.17 -31.78
N LEU A 36 10.12 7.91 -32.63
CA LEU A 36 10.64 8.38 -33.93
C LEU A 36 11.83 9.32 -33.80
N ALA A 37 11.79 10.21 -32.77
CA ALA A 37 12.88 11.14 -32.51
C ALA A 37 13.95 10.54 -31.59
N HIS A 38 13.59 9.61 -30.71
CA HIS A 38 14.44 9.00 -29.69
C HIS A 38 14.25 7.49 -29.65
N PRO A 39 14.97 6.70 -30.45
CA PRO A 39 14.80 5.24 -30.52
C PRO A 39 14.95 4.51 -29.19
N ASN A 40 15.72 5.08 -28.26
CA ASN A 40 15.91 4.53 -26.90
C ASN A 40 14.97 5.14 -25.84
N PHE A 41 13.91 5.82 -26.27
CA PHE A 41 12.99 6.55 -25.40
C PHE A 41 12.54 5.74 -24.17
N TRP A 42 12.04 4.52 -24.36
CA TRP A 42 11.54 3.69 -23.28
C TRP A 42 12.61 3.28 -22.29
N ASN A 43 13.82 2.98 -22.79
CA ASN A 43 14.95 2.63 -21.92
C ASN A 43 15.41 3.81 -21.04
N GLU A 44 15.39 5.00 -21.59
CA GLU A 44 15.80 6.22 -20.89
C GLU A 44 14.73 6.76 -19.95
N LEU A 45 13.45 6.60 -20.30
CA LEU A 45 12.33 7.08 -19.48
C LEU A 45 12.37 6.52 -18.07
N PHE A 46 12.60 5.21 -17.94
CA PHE A 46 12.63 4.54 -16.63
C PHE A 46 13.95 4.70 -15.87
N LEU A 47 14.95 5.39 -16.43
CA LEU A 47 16.12 5.84 -15.68
C LEU A 47 15.86 7.17 -14.94
N ILE A 48 14.76 7.83 -15.24
CA ILE A 48 14.42 9.13 -14.67
C ILE A 48 13.25 8.94 -13.70
N LYS A 49 13.40 9.49 -12.48
CA LYS A 49 12.32 9.42 -11.47
C LYS A 49 11.05 10.08 -11.99
N PRO A 50 9.90 9.38 -12.00
CA PRO A 50 8.65 9.93 -12.52
C PRO A 50 8.19 11.15 -11.71
N MET A 51 7.61 12.11 -12.42
CA MET A 51 6.98 13.30 -11.83
C MET A 51 5.50 13.03 -11.60
N VAL A 52 5.18 12.24 -10.56
CA VAL A 52 3.81 11.79 -10.26
C VAL A 52 2.77 12.93 -10.27
N PRO A 53 3.01 14.10 -9.62
CA PRO A 53 2.03 15.19 -9.66
C PRO A 53 1.79 15.75 -11.06
N HIS A 54 2.79 15.69 -11.94
CA HIS A 54 2.64 16.18 -13.31
C HIS A 54 1.86 15.17 -14.17
N ILE A 55 2.16 13.87 -14.06
CA ILE A 55 1.38 12.81 -14.71
C ILE A 55 -0.10 12.91 -14.30
N GLU A 56 -0.37 13.08 -13.01
CA GLU A 56 -1.72 13.25 -12.48
C GLU A 56 -2.41 14.49 -13.09
N SER A 57 -1.72 15.63 -13.08
CA SER A 57 -2.24 16.87 -13.64
C SER A 57 -2.59 16.74 -15.14
N GLU A 58 -1.69 16.15 -15.94
CA GLU A 58 -1.94 15.94 -17.37
C GLU A 58 -3.18 15.08 -17.60
N ILE A 59 -3.25 13.91 -16.96
CA ILE A 59 -4.39 12.98 -17.13
C ILE A 59 -5.71 13.63 -16.68
N LEU A 60 -5.73 14.34 -15.55
CA LEU A 60 -6.95 14.95 -15.04
C LEU A 60 -7.48 16.08 -15.93
N HIS A 61 -6.62 16.82 -16.63
CA HIS A 61 -7.01 17.91 -17.53
C HIS A 61 -7.41 17.44 -18.93
N MET A 62 -7.09 16.19 -19.33
CA MET A 62 -7.47 15.68 -20.66
C MET A 62 -8.98 15.55 -20.79
N THR A 63 -9.50 15.87 -21.98
CA THR A 63 -10.89 15.50 -22.37
C THR A 63 -10.97 14.02 -22.76
N ALA A 64 -12.19 13.47 -22.89
CA ALA A 64 -12.38 12.10 -23.34
C ALA A 64 -11.79 11.88 -24.77
N GLU A 65 -11.90 12.89 -25.63
CA GLU A 65 -11.34 12.87 -26.99
C GLU A 65 -9.79 12.83 -26.95
N GLN A 66 -9.18 13.63 -26.10
CA GLN A 66 -7.72 13.63 -25.91
C GLN A 66 -7.23 12.29 -25.33
N LEU A 67 -7.94 11.71 -24.36
CA LEU A 67 -7.63 10.38 -23.83
C LEU A 67 -7.69 9.32 -24.91
N ASN A 68 -8.73 9.33 -25.74
CA ASN A 68 -8.84 8.42 -26.88
C ASN A 68 -7.73 8.63 -27.92
N ALA A 69 -7.33 9.88 -28.18
CA ALA A 69 -6.21 10.19 -29.08
C ALA A 69 -4.86 9.71 -28.53
N SER A 70 -4.69 9.72 -27.19
CA SER A 70 -3.46 9.27 -26.50
C SER A 70 -3.49 7.79 -26.10
N ARG A 71 -4.54 7.04 -26.48
CA ARG A 71 -4.73 5.64 -26.09
C ARG A 71 -3.52 4.77 -26.42
N GLU A 72 -3.00 4.85 -27.62
CA GLU A 72 -1.86 4.04 -28.06
C GLU A 72 -0.61 4.32 -27.23
N ASN A 73 -0.35 5.59 -26.92
CA ASN A 73 0.75 5.98 -26.06
C ASN A 73 0.57 5.47 -24.63
N LEU A 74 -0.64 5.58 -24.06
CA LEU A 74 -0.94 5.07 -22.71
C LEU A 74 -0.83 3.54 -22.65
N ASN A 75 -1.34 2.83 -23.65
CA ASN A 75 -1.16 1.38 -23.76
C ASN A 75 0.34 1.01 -23.84
N ALA A 76 1.10 1.69 -24.72
CA ALA A 76 2.53 1.47 -24.82
C ALA A 76 3.26 1.73 -23.50
N LEU A 77 2.91 2.82 -22.78
CA LEU A 77 3.50 3.13 -21.48
C LEU A 77 3.25 2.03 -20.46
N VAL A 78 2.02 1.56 -20.32
CA VAL A 78 1.66 0.48 -19.39
C VAL A 78 2.37 -0.81 -19.79
N CYS A 79 2.41 -1.16 -21.09
CA CYS A 79 3.13 -2.33 -21.58
C CYS A 79 4.63 -2.25 -21.22
N HIS A 80 5.29 -1.15 -21.52
CA HIS A 80 6.71 -0.96 -21.20
C HIS A 80 6.99 -0.90 -19.70
N CYS A 81 6.06 -0.36 -18.89
CA CYS A 81 6.16 -0.47 -17.43
C CYS A 81 6.20 -1.94 -17.00
N VAL A 82 5.28 -2.78 -17.49
CA VAL A 82 5.21 -4.21 -17.14
C VAL A 82 6.44 -4.96 -17.66
N ASP A 83 6.86 -4.71 -18.89
CA ASP A 83 8.04 -5.36 -19.47
C ASP A 83 9.34 -4.99 -18.75
N THR A 84 9.42 -3.79 -18.14
CA THR A 84 10.58 -3.33 -17.37
C THR A 84 10.68 -3.98 -16.00
N LEU A 85 9.62 -4.64 -15.49
CA LEU A 85 9.65 -5.26 -14.16
C LEU A 85 10.59 -6.48 -14.05
N VAL A 86 11.07 -7.04 -15.17
CA VAL A 86 12.10 -8.10 -15.19
C VAL A 86 13.53 -7.55 -15.32
N ASP A 87 13.71 -6.23 -15.38
CA ASP A 87 15.00 -5.62 -15.59
C ASP A 87 15.94 -5.83 -14.39
N GLU A 88 17.22 -6.05 -14.64
CA GLU A 88 18.23 -6.21 -13.59
C GLU A 88 18.55 -4.88 -12.88
N HIS A 89 18.22 -3.74 -13.49
CA HIS A 89 18.52 -2.42 -12.95
C HIS A 89 17.42 -1.96 -11.97
N PRO A 90 17.69 -1.92 -10.66
CA PRO A 90 16.66 -1.74 -9.63
C PRO A 90 15.91 -0.41 -9.73
N PHE A 91 16.56 0.68 -10.18
CA PHE A 91 15.89 1.97 -10.35
C PHE A 91 14.87 1.95 -11.49
N ARG A 92 15.14 1.21 -12.57
CA ARG A 92 14.20 1.08 -13.68
C ARG A 92 12.93 0.37 -13.24
N VAL A 93 13.07 -0.74 -12.51
CA VAL A 93 11.93 -1.48 -11.92
C VAL A 93 11.10 -0.59 -11.00
N VAL A 94 11.75 0.12 -10.08
CA VAL A 94 11.06 1.03 -9.13
C VAL A 94 10.36 2.16 -9.86
N TYR A 95 11.00 2.80 -10.86
CA TYR A 95 10.41 3.93 -11.57
C TYR A 95 9.31 3.48 -12.53
N ALA A 96 9.42 2.32 -13.17
CA ALA A 96 8.35 1.73 -13.97
C ALA A 96 7.11 1.44 -13.08
N LEU A 97 7.31 0.84 -11.91
CA LEU A 97 6.22 0.53 -10.98
C LEU A 97 5.58 1.80 -10.39
N GLN A 98 6.38 2.84 -10.10
CA GLN A 98 5.86 4.16 -9.66
C GLN A 98 5.07 4.86 -10.78
N THR A 99 5.54 4.78 -12.02
CA THR A 99 4.85 5.35 -13.19
C THR A 99 3.51 4.63 -13.39
N LEU A 100 3.51 3.31 -13.38
CA LEU A 100 2.31 2.49 -13.52
C LEU A 100 1.28 2.83 -12.42
N ALA A 101 1.70 2.88 -11.16
CA ALA A 101 0.83 3.25 -10.05
C ALA A 101 0.25 4.67 -10.20
N ALA A 102 1.06 5.64 -10.64
CA ALA A 102 0.62 7.01 -10.86
C ALA A 102 -0.41 7.11 -11.99
N VAL A 103 -0.16 6.42 -13.12
CA VAL A 103 -1.08 6.41 -14.27
C VAL A 103 -2.41 5.77 -13.90
N ILE A 104 -2.40 4.57 -13.30
CA ILE A 104 -3.63 3.88 -12.88
C ILE A 104 -4.42 4.72 -11.88
N GLN A 105 -3.76 5.27 -10.86
CA GLN A 105 -4.42 6.11 -9.85
C GLN A 105 -5.04 7.36 -10.47
N SER A 106 -4.35 8.02 -11.39
CA SER A 106 -4.84 9.22 -12.06
C SER A 106 -6.02 8.92 -12.97
N MET A 107 -6.00 7.78 -13.67
CA MET A 107 -7.10 7.31 -14.51
C MET A 107 -8.34 6.97 -13.68
N TYR A 108 -8.19 6.35 -12.51
CA TYR A 108 -9.31 6.13 -11.58
C TYR A 108 -9.89 7.44 -11.06
N LYS A 109 -9.05 8.39 -10.66
CA LYS A 109 -9.50 9.73 -10.25
C LYS A 109 -10.25 10.43 -11.38
N LYS A 110 -9.79 10.28 -12.62
CA LYS A 110 -10.46 10.82 -13.78
C LYS A 110 -11.81 10.17 -14.01
N ALA A 111 -11.89 8.84 -13.93
CA ALA A 111 -13.13 8.09 -14.10
C ALA A 111 -14.18 8.42 -13.02
N SER A 112 -13.76 8.74 -11.78
CA SER A 112 -14.67 9.10 -10.69
C SER A 112 -15.26 10.52 -10.81
N GLN A 113 -14.72 11.38 -11.68
CA GLN A 113 -15.22 12.75 -11.86
C GLN A 113 -16.48 12.86 -12.72
N GLY A 114 -16.97 11.76 -13.32
CA GLY A 114 -18.18 11.73 -14.12
C GLY A 114 -18.20 10.62 -15.16
N ASP A 115 -19.24 10.58 -15.98
CA ASP A 115 -19.32 9.66 -17.12
C ASP A 115 -18.28 10.09 -18.20
N CYS A 116 -17.13 9.48 -18.14
CA CYS A 116 -15.97 9.89 -18.93
C CYS A 116 -16.04 9.45 -20.39
N GLY A 117 -17.04 8.66 -20.79
CA GLY A 117 -17.20 8.20 -22.17
C GLY A 117 -16.04 7.33 -22.69
N PHE A 118 -15.21 6.75 -21.79
CA PHE A 118 -14.12 5.85 -22.16
C PHE A 118 -14.11 4.59 -21.30
N ASN A 119 -13.55 3.52 -21.85
CA ASN A 119 -13.32 2.28 -21.10
C ASN A 119 -11.90 2.26 -20.52
N LEU A 120 -11.79 2.14 -19.19
CA LEU A 120 -10.52 2.21 -18.47
C LEU A 120 -9.50 1.17 -18.96
N ILE A 121 -9.95 -0.09 -19.15
CA ILE A 121 -9.06 -1.16 -19.58
C ILE A 121 -8.56 -0.95 -21.01
N ASP A 122 -9.41 -0.42 -21.90
CA ASP A 122 -9.04 -0.12 -23.28
C ASP A 122 -7.98 0.99 -23.34
N ILE A 123 -8.18 2.06 -22.58
CA ILE A 123 -7.22 3.18 -22.53
C ILE A 123 -5.89 2.79 -21.88
N LEU A 124 -5.89 1.94 -20.85
CA LEU A 124 -4.67 1.59 -20.12
C LEU A 124 -3.88 0.45 -20.77
N VAL A 125 -4.57 -0.58 -21.25
CA VAL A 125 -3.90 -1.83 -21.65
C VAL A 125 -4.28 -2.27 -23.06
N GLY A 126 -5.45 -1.85 -23.55
CA GLY A 126 -6.06 -2.37 -24.77
C GLY A 126 -6.75 -3.73 -24.53
N PHE A 127 -7.93 -3.92 -25.11
CA PHE A 127 -8.72 -5.13 -24.89
C PHE A 127 -7.99 -6.42 -25.27
N ASP A 128 -7.30 -6.41 -26.42
CA ASP A 128 -6.66 -7.61 -26.99
C ASP A 128 -5.45 -8.08 -26.15
N SER A 129 -4.78 -7.19 -25.45
CA SER A 129 -3.59 -7.49 -24.67
C SER A 129 -3.83 -7.54 -23.14
N ALA A 130 -5.03 -7.16 -22.68
CA ALA A 130 -5.33 -6.97 -21.28
C ALA A 130 -5.09 -8.21 -20.42
N GLU A 131 -5.59 -9.38 -20.85
CA GLU A 131 -5.43 -10.62 -20.11
C GLU A 131 -3.96 -10.99 -19.92
N GLN A 132 -3.19 -11.00 -21.01
CA GLN A 132 -1.77 -11.34 -20.97
C GLN A 132 -0.97 -10.36 -20.11
N ARG A 133 -1.17 -9.05 -20.29
CA ARG A 133 -0.43 -8.01 -19.59
C ARG A 133 -0.75 -7.98 -18.11
N MET A 134 -2.02 -8.09 -17.75
CA MET A 134 -2.42 -8.14 -16.35
C MET A 134 -1.95 -9.43 -15.67
N THR A 135 -2.01 -10.58 -16.34
CA THR A 135 -1.43 -11.83 -15.82
C THR A 135 0.07 -11.69 -15.56
N THR A 136 0.82 -11.12 -16.51
CA THR A 136 2.25 -10.86 -16.36
C THR A 136 2.53 -9.91 -15.20
N LEU A 137 1.77 -8.81 -15.07
CA LEU A 137 1.88 -7.88 -13.94
C LEU A 137 1.66 -8.59 -12.61
N MET A 138 0.63 -9.42 -12.50
CA MET A 138 0.31 -10.14 -11.27
C MET A 138 1.38 -11.19 -10.92
N GLN A 139 1.99 -11.85 -11.92
CA GLN A 139 3.14 -12.73 -11.71
C GLN A 139 4.34 -11.97 -11.14
N HIS A 140 4.66 -10.78 -11.67
CA HIS A 140 5.72 -9.93 -11.11
C HIS A 140 5.41 -9.49 -9.68
N CYS A 141 4.17 -9.07 -9.41
CA CYS A 141 3.74 -8.72 -8.06
C CYS A 141 3.94 -9.90 -7.08
N ASN A 142 3.52 -11.10 -7.44
CA ASN A 142 3.72 -12.29 -6.63
C ASN A 142 5.22 -12.57 -6.39
N ASN A 143 6.05 -12.48 -7.43
CA ASN A 143 7.50 -12.68 -7.32
C ASN A 143 8.14 -11.63 -6.38
N PHE A 144 7.75 -10.37 -6.48
CA PHE A 144 8.29 -9.32 -5.60
C PHE A 144 7.87 -9.52 -4.15
N LEU A 145 6.63 -9.93 -3.89
CA LEU A 145 6.14 -10.12 -2.52
C LEU A 145 6.78 -11.33 -1.84
N THR A 146 7.05 -12.41 -2.57
CA THR A 146 7.56 -13.68 -2.02
C THR A 146 9.08 -13.82 -2.07
N GLY A 147 9.75 -13.16 -3.02
CA GLY A 147 11.18 -13.27 -3.25
C GLY A 147 12.04 -12.38 -2.33
N GLU A 148 13.36 -12.53 -2.47
CA GLU A 148 14.38 -11.78 -1.75
C GLU A 148 14.57 -10.37 -2.34
N TYR A 149 13.51 -9.56 -2.29
CA TYR A 149 13.52 -8.18 -2.78
C TYR A 149 13.50 -7.17 -1.62
N PRO A 150 14.00 -5.93 -1.85
CA PRO A 150 13.96 -4.88 -0.84
C PRO A 150 12.54 -4.57 -0.37
N ASP A 151 12.37 -4.27 0.91
CA ASP A 151 11.05 -3.90 1.50
C ASP A 151 10.37 -2.73 0.79
N SER A 152 11.15 -1.77 0.31
CA SER A 152 10.62 -0.64 -0.47
C SER A 152 9.93 -1.08 -1.77
N LEU A 153 10.41 -2.15 -2.41
CA LEU A 153 9.78 -2.70 -3.62
C LEU A 153 8.51 -3.49 -3.25
N LYS A 154 8.55 -4.28 -2.18
CA LYS A 154 7.36 -4.98 -1.65
C LYS A 154 6.27 -4.00 -1.26
N ALA A 155 6.61 -2.93 -0.54
CA ALA A 155 5.67 -1.86 -0.18
C ALA A 155 5.06 -1.17 -1.41
N LEU A 156 5.86 -0.90 -2.44
CA LEU A 156 5.38 -0.28 -3.67
C LEU A 156 4.45 -1.22 -4.45
N CYS A 157 4.74 -2.51 -4.46
CA CYS A 157 3.88 -3.54 -5.04
C CYS A 157 2.53 -3.62 -4.32
N LEU A 158 2.51 -3.70 -2.98
CA LEU A 158 1.26 -3.67 -2.20
C LEU A 158 0.48 -2.39 -2.43
N LYS A 159 1.16 -1.24 -2.52
CA LYS A 159 0.52 0.03 -2.84
C LYS A 159 -0.15 0.01 -4.23
N LEU A 160 0.50 -0.54 -5.25
CA LEU A 160 -0.10 -0.70 -6.57
C LEU A 160 -1.36 -1.57 -6.51
N LEU A 161 -1.30 -2.72 -5.84
CA LEU A 161 -2.45 -3.61 -5.67
C LEU A 161 -3.60 -2.93 -4.92
N LEU A 162 -3.30 -2.18 -3.85
CA LEU A 162 -4.30 -1.39 -3.14
C LEU A 162 -4.92 -0.31 -4.03
N ILE A 163 -4.13 0.40 -4.85
CA ILE A 163 -4.64 1.36 -5.83
C ILE A 163 -5.62 0.68 -6.79
N ILE A 164 -5.28 -0.50 -7.31
CA ILE A 164 -6.16 -1.24 -8.22
C ILE A 164 -7.47 -1.63 -7.52
N VAL A 165 -7.39 -2.12 -6.28
CA VAL A 165 -8.57 -2.63 -5.55
C VAL A 165 -9.48 -1.51 -5.07
N THR A 166 -8.92 -0.37 -4.66
CA THR A 166 -9.70 0.75 -4.08
C THR A 166 -9.97 1.90 -5.04
N GLY A 167 -9.53 1.79 -6.29
CA GLY A 167 -9.51 2.92 -7.22
C GLY A 167 -10.88 3.41 -7.69
N MET A 168 -11.94 2.59 -7.56
CA MET A 168 -13.29 2.94 -7.98
C MET A 168 -14.29 2.70 -6.85
N ASP A 169 -15.18 3.68 -6.63
CA ASP A 169 -16.27 3.56 -5.66
C ASP A 169 -17.28 2.47 -6.07
N ASN A 170 -17.60 2.39 -7.37
CA ASN A 170 -18.41 1.30 -7.89
C ASN A 170 -17.53 0.10 -8.25
N VAL A 171 -17.42 -0.82 -7.30
CA VAL A 171 -16.61 -2.04 -7.41
C VAL A 171 -16.95 -2.87 -8.64
N SER A 172 -18.22 -2.91 -9.06
CA SER A 172 -18.67 -3.66 -10.24
C SER A 172 -18.15 -3.11 -11.58
N GLN A 173 -17.67 -1.87 -11.60
CA GLN A 173 -17.07 -1.24 -12.77
C GLN A 173 -15.54 -1.32 -12.79
N ASN A 174 -14.93 -1.89 -11.74
CA ASN A 174 -13.47 -2.02 -11.65
C ASN A 174 -12.96 -3.24 -12.44
N THR A 175 -12.75 -3.05 -13.73
CA THR A 175 -12.26 -4.12 -14.63
C THR A 175 -10.85 -4.61 -14.30
N LEU A 176 -9.95 -3.72 -13.79
CA LEU A 176 -8.60 -4.15 -13.39
C LEU A 176 -8.64 -5.07 -12.16
N LEU A 177 -9.57 -4.86 -11.23
CA LEU A 177 -9.74 -5.72 -10.07
C LEU A 177 -10.17 -7.15 -10.46
N GLU A 178 -10.94 -7.33 -11.53
CA GLU A 178 -11.29 -8.67 -12.04
C GLU A 178 -10.02 -9.49 -12.37
N TYR A 179 -8.98 -8.87 -12.93
CA TYR A 179 -7.71 -9.55 -13.20
C TYR A 179 -6.94 -9.90 -11.92
N VAL A 180 -7.04 -9.08 -10.87
CA VAL A 180 -6.46 -9.41 -9.55
C VAL A 180 -7.19 -10.61 -8.93
N MET A 181 -8.51 -10.72 -9.14
CA MET A 181 -9.30 -11.88 -8.68
C MET A 181 -8.96 -13.16 -9.44
N LEU A 182 -8.68 -13.05 -10.75
CA LEU A 182 -8.29 -14.19 -11.58
C LEU A 182 -6.86 -14.68 -11.29
N ASN A 183 -5.94 -13.75 -11.04
CA ASN A 183 -4.53 -14.03 -10.80
C ASN A 183 -4.20 -13.85 -9.31
N SER A 184 -4.54 -14.85 -8.51
CA SER A 184 -4.50 -14.78 -7.06
C SER A 184 -3.15 -14.30 -6.48
N VAL A 185 -3.23 -13.38 -5.53
CA VAL A 185 -2.11 -12.96 -4.67
C VAL A 185 -2.24 -13.52 -3.24
N PHE A 186 -3.18 -14.41 -2.99
CA PHE A 186 -3.51 -14.93 -1.67
C PHE A 186 -2.28 -15.54 -0.99
N GLU A 187 -1.58 -16.44 -1.66
CA GLU A 187 -0.42 -17.16 -1.12
C GLU A 187 0.73 -16.20 -0.77
N SER A 188 0.92 -15.17 -1.59
CA SER A 188 1.94 -14.14 -1.33
C SER A 188 1.60 -13.31 -0.09
N LEU A 189 0.32 -12.97 0.11
CA LEU A 189 -0.13 -12.25 1.30
C LEU A 189 0.00 -13.12 2.56
N VAL A 190 -0.35 -14.41 2.47
CA VAL A 190 -0.18 -15.38 3.57
C VAL A 190 1.30 -15.51 3.95
N GLN A 191 2.20 -15.57 2.98
CA GLN A 191 3.64 -15.64 3.25
C GLN A 191 4.15 -14.39 3.96
N LEU A 192 3.71 -13.18 3.57
CA LEU A 192 4.04 -11.94 4.28
C LEU A 192 3.55 -11.93 5.74
N LEU A 193 2.39 -12.52 6.00
CA LEU A 193 1.83 -12.63 7.35
C LEU A 193 2.54 -13.68 8.21
N ARG A 194 3.04 -14.75 7.57
CA ARG A 194 3.78 -15.82 8.23
C ARG A 194 5.15 -15.34 8.72
N ASP A 195 5.89 -14.60 7.90
CA ASP A 195 7.22 -14.09 8.22
C ASP A 195 7.16 -12.90 9.18
N THR A 196 7.81 -12.98 10.34
CA THR A 196 7.76 -11.95 11.38
C THR A 196 8.33 -10.61 10.92
N THR A 197 9.42 -10.65 10.15
CA THR A 197 10.09 -9.43 9.66
C THR A 197 9.26 -8.75 8.58
N ALA A 198 8.80 -9.51 7.57
CA ALA A 198 7.92 -9.00 6.52
C ALA A 198 6.60 -8.49 7.11
N ARG A 199 5.99 -9.22 8.05
CA ARG A 199 4.76 -8.86 8.74
C ARG A 199 4.88 -7.52 9.48
N SER A 200 5.97 -7.26 10.18
CA SER A 200 6.18 -5.99 10.89
C SER A 200 6.19 -4.76 9.98
N ARG A 201 6.55 -4.93 8.71
CA ARG A 201 6.66 -3.85 7.71
C ARG A 201 5.49 -3.77 6.75
N HIS A 202 4.92 -4.91 6.40
CA HIS A 202 3.93 -5.06 5.32
C HIS A 202 2.62 -5.68 5.78
N GLY A 203 2.52 -6.16 7.03
CA GLY A 203 1.37 -6.89 7.53
C GLY A 203 0.08 -6.08 7.49
N HIS A 204 0.12 -4.80 7.81
CA HIS A 204 -1.05 -3.93 7.75
C HIS A 204 -1.65 -3.88 6.33
N ASP A 205 -0.83 -3.60 5.32
CA ASP A 205 -1.28 -3.52 3.93
C ASP A 205 -1.72 -4.89 3.40
N ALA A 206 -1.05 -5.97 3.84
CA ALA A 206 -1.42 -7.33 3.48
C ALA A 206 -2.81 -7.72 4.05
N VAL A 207 -3.08 -7.44 5.33
CA VAL A 207 -4.39 -7.68 5.95
C VAL A 207 -5.47 -6.84 5.29
N LEU A 208 -5.19 -5.56 5.03
CA LEU A 208 -6.13 -4.65 4.37
C LEU A 208 -6.48 -5.15 2.97
N LEU A 209 -5.46 -5.48 2.16
CA LEU A 209 -5.66 -5.99 0.80
C LEU A 209 -6.45 -7.31 0.80
N LEU A 210 -6.09 -8.25 1.66
CA LEU A 210 -6.81 -9.52 1.79
C LEU A 210 -8.28 -9.30 2.18
N THR A 211 -8.54 -8.38 3.11
CA THR A 211 -9.91 -8.05 3.53
C THR A 211 -10.74 -7.48 2.38
N LEU A 212 -10.17 -6.58 1.59
CA LEU A 212 -10.83 -6.00 0.42
C LEU A 212 -11.14 -7.07 -0.63
N LEU A 213 -10.20 -7.98 -0.90
CA LEU A 213 -10.37 -9.07 -1.87
C LEU A 213 -11.41 -10.11 -1.40
N VAL A 214 -11.44 -10.46 -0.12
CA VAL A 214 -12.46 -11.34 0.49
C VAL A 214 -13.87 -10.72 0.34
N ASN A 215 -13.99 -9.41 0.48
CA ASN A 215 -15.28 -8.72 0.41
C ASN A 215 -15.69 -8.34 -1.02
N TYR A 216 -14.82 -8.55 -2.02
CA TYR A 216 -15.16 -8.24 -3.41
C TYR A 216 -16.34 -9.10 -3.88
N ARG A 217 -17.47 -8.46 -4.20
CA ARG A 217 -18.71 -9.08 -4.70
C ARG A 217 -19.13 -10.34 -3.93
N LYS A 218 -18.92 -10.33 -2.61
CA LYS A 218 -19.05 -11.47 -1.70
C LYS A 218 -20.41 -12.19 -1.81
N HIS A 219 -21.46 -11.44 -2.11
CA HIS A 219 -22.83 -11.95 -2.18
C HIS A 219 -23.35 -12.14 -3.63
N GLU A 220 -22.55 -11.79 -4.62
CA GLU A 220 -22.96 -11.82 -6.03
C GLU A 220 -22.32 -12.99 -6.79
N ARG A 221 -21.10 -13.37 -6.43
CA ARG A 221 -20.29 -14.39 -7.12
C ARG A 221 -19.52 -15.27 -6.13
N ALA A 222 -19.13 -16.47 -6.59
CA ALA A 222 -18.14 -17.27 -5.88
C ALA A 222 -16.81 -16.49 -5.81
N ASN A 223 -16.35 -16.24 -4.59
CA ASN A 223 -15.11 -15.51 -4.35
C ASN A 223 -14.00 -16.49 -3.92
N PRO A 224 -12.91 -16.66 -4.73
CA PRO A 224 -11.86 -17.63 -4.43
C PRO A 224 -11.09 -17.28 -3.15
N TYR A 225 -11.02 -16.00 -2.75
CA TYR A 225 -10.35 -15.58 -1.52
C TYR A 225 -11.12 -16.01 -0.26
N ILE A 226 -12.47 -16.04 -0.32
CA ILE A 226 -13.30 -16.59 0.76
C ILE A 226 -12.97 -18.09 0.94
N VAL A 227 -12.95 -18.84 -0.15
CA VAL A 227 -12.64 -20.28 -0.10
C VAL A 227 -11.25 -20.52 0.47
N LYS A 228 -10.23 -19.82 -0.05
CA LYS A 228 -8.84 -19.96 0.42
C LYS A 228 -8.67 -19.56 1.89
N LEU A 229 -9.31 -18.47 2.31
CA LEU A 229 -9.26 -18.05 3.72
C LEU A 229 -9.95 -19.07 4.62
N SER A 230 -11.09 -19.64 4.20
CA SER A 230 -11.85 -20.58 5.03
C SER A 230 -11.13 -21.90 5.29
N ILE A 231 -10.23 -22.31 4.39
CA ILE A 231 -9.47 -23.56 4.51
C ILE A 231 -8.02 -23.36 4.96
N LEU A 232 -7.60 -22.09 5.18
CA LEU A 232 -6.22 -21.79 5.62
C LEU A 232 -5.98 -22.43 7.00
N ASP A 233 -4.93 -23.24 7.12
CA ASP A 233 -4.52 -23.98 8.32
C ASP A 233 -3.10 -23.64 8.79
N ASP A 234 -2.40 -22.69 8.13
CA ASP A 234 -1.08 -22.22 8.54
C ASP A 234 -1.18 -21.39 9.84
N GLU A 235 -0.85 -22.01 10.97
CA GLU A 235 -0.93 -21.39 12.29
C GLU A 235 -0.06 -20.13 12.42
N LEU A 236 1.13 -20.10 11.77
CA LEU A 236 2.01 -18.93 11.81
C LEU A 236 1.40 -17.75 11.06
N ALA A 237 0.78 -18.00 9.93
CA ALA A 237 0.08 -16.97 9.16
C ALA A 237 -1.18 -16.48 9.88
N LEU A 238 -1.99 -17.39 10.45
CA LEU A 238 -3.19 -17.02 11.21
C LEU A 238 -2.85 -16.24 12.48
N ASN A 239 -1.82 -16.67 13.20
CA ASN A 239 -1.30 -15.92 14.34
C ASN A 239 -0.79 -14.54 13.92
N GLY A 240 -0.03 -14.49 12.83
CA GLY A 240 0.45 -13.23 12.24
C GLY A 240 -0.67 -12.27 11.86
N TYR A 241 -1.74 -12.80 11.26
CA TYR A 241 -2.94 -12.03 10.93
C TYR A 241 -3.56 -11.38 12.18
N GLY A 242 -3.75 -12.18 13.24
CA GLY A 242 -4.26 -11.69 14.53
C GLY A 242 -3.34 -10.65 15.20
N GLN A 243 -2.01 -10.84 15.13
CA GLN A 243 -1.03 -9.90 15.66
C GLN A 243 -1.09 -8.53 14.94
N VAL A 244 -1.23 -8.51 13.62
CA VAL A 244 -1.35 -7.26 12.85
C VAL A 244 -2.59 -6.48 13.29
N ILE A 245 -3.74 -7.15 13.42
CA ILE A 245 -4.96 -6.50 13.89
C ILE A 245 -4.78 -5.95 15.29
N SER A 246 -4.28 -6.78 16.22
CA SER A 246 -4.07 -6.39 17.60
C SER A 246 -3.12 -5.20 17.75
N SER A 247 -1.96 -5.23 17.07
CA SER A 247 -0.98 -4.15 17.16
C SER A 247 -1.54 -2.83 16.61
N SER A 248 -2.23 -2.89 15.47
CA SER A 248 -2.82 -1.69 14.86
C SER A 248 -3.92 -1.06 15.73
N LEU A 249 -4.77 -1.88 16.36
CA LEU A 249 -5.79 -1.40 17.29
C LEU A 249 -5.16 -0.83 18.57
N MET A 250 -4.12 -1.48 19.11
CA MET A 250 -3.38 -0.96 20.27
C MET A 250 -2.70 0.37 19.99
N ASP A 251 -2.09 0.52 18.82
CA ASP A 251 -1.45 1.78 18.43
C ASP A 251 -2.48 2.92 18.31
N PHE A 252 -3.65 2.63 17.79
CA PHE A 252 -4.75 3.59 17.81
C PHE A 252 -5.16 3.97 19.24
N CYS A 253 -5.36 2.99 20.13
CA CYS A 253 -5.73 3.25 21.51
C CYS A 253 -4.67 4.12 22.22
N ARG A 254 -3.38 3.83 22.00
CA ARG A 254 -2.27 4.63 22.57
C ARG A 254 -2.30 6.07 22.06
N GLN A 255 -2.45 6.27 20.73
CA GLN A 255 -2.53 7.59 20.13
C GLN A 255 -3.74 8.37 20.67
N PHE A 256 -4.89 7.72 20.80
CA PHE A 256 -6.09 8.33 21.34
C PHE A 256 -5.92 8.79 22.80
N VAL A 257 -5.30 7.95 23.65
CA VAL A 257 -5.01 8.29 25.04
C VAL A 257 -3.99 9.45 25.14
N GLN A 258 -2.94 9.42 24.31
CA GLN A 258 -1.93 10.48 24.27
C GLN A 258 -2.53 11.82 23.84
N GLN A 259 -3.34 11.83 22.78
CA GLN A 259 -4.03 13.04 22.34
C GLN A 259 -4.97 13.60 23.41
N ARG A 260 -5.71 12.74 24.14
CA ARG A 260 -6.53 13.20 25.27
C ARG A 260 -5.70 13.81 26.38
N ALA A 261 -4.55 13.21 26.71
CA ALA A 261 -3.63 13.74 27.74
C ALA A 261 -3.04 15.10 27.31
N GLU A 262 -2.65 15.26 26.04
CA GLU A 262 -2.14 16.52 25.49
C GLU A 262 -3.24 17.61 25.46
N ILE A 263 -4.47 17.26 25.09
CA ILE A 263 -5.60 18.20 25.12
C ILE A 263 -5.91 18.63 26.55
N GLN A 264 -5.87 17.72 27.55
CA GLN A 264 -6.05 18.05 28.95
C GLN A 264 -4.91 18.91 29.49
N ALA A 265 -3.65 18.59 29.14
CA ALA A 265 -2.49 19.41 29.50
C ALA A 265 -2.52 20.79 28.85
N SER A 266 -2.91 20.87 27.57
CA SER A 266 -3.07 22.13 26.84
C SER A 266 -4.23 22.95 27.39
N TRP A 267 -5.35 22.33 27.79
CA TRP A 267 -6.48 23.04 28.40
C TRP A 267 -6.11 23.68 29.74
N LEU A 268 -5.30 22.98 30.53
CA LEU A 268 -4.78 23.53 31.80
C LEU A 268 -3.78 24.67 31.58
N SER A 269 -3.07 24.68 30.44
CA SER A 269 -2.11 25.76 30.11
C SER A 269 -2.73 26.92 29.30
N SER A 270 -3.89 26.71 28.66
CA SER A 270 -4.52 27.66 27.73
C SER A 270 -5.68 28.47 28.32
N LEU A 271 -5.63 28.80 29.61
CA LEU A 271 -6.55 29.82 30.16
C LEU A 271 -6.30 31.25 29.61
N THR A 272 -5.39 31.42 28.65
CA THR A 272 -4.99 32.74 28.18
C THR A 272 -4.98 32.96 26.65
N SER A 273 -5.44 32.06 25.78
CA SER A 273 -5.50 32.42 24.36
C SER A 273 -6.59 31.67 23.59
N ILE A 274 -7.64 32.42 23.31
CA ILE A 274 -8.71 32.12 22.36
C ILE A 274 -8.15 32.26 20.94
N VAL A 275 -8.12 31.19 20.14
CA VAL A 275 -8.30 31.29 18.67
C VAL A 275 -8.88 29.97 18.12
N GLY A 276 -10.08 30.07 17.61
CA GLY A 276 -10.91 28.95 17.13
C GLY A 276 -10.65 28.52 15.68
N SER A 277 -9.40 28.36 15.20
CA SER A 277 -9.14 27.96 13.82
C SER A 277 -8.29 26.70 13.63
N MET A 278 -7.95 25.95 14.70
CA MET A 278 -7.13 24.74 14.61
C MET A 278 -7.91 23.42 14.55
N PHE A 279 -9.23 23.44 14.73
CA PHE A 279 -10.01 22.20 14.92
C PHE A 279 -10.41 21.45 13.64
N VAL A 280 -10.44 22.11 12.48
CA VAL A 280 -10.97 21.49 11.25
C VAL A 280 -10.02 20.40 10.68
N GLY A 281 -8.71 20.59 10.75
CA GLY A 281 -7.74 19.61 10.27
C GLY A 281 -7.58 18.37 11.16
N GLU A 282 -7.86 18.51 12.47
CA GLU A 282 -7.77 17.41 13.43
C GLU A 282 -8.95 16.44 13.35
N GLU A 283 -10.14 16.93 13.05
CA GLU A 283 -11.35 16.10 12.87
C GLU A 283 -11.26 15.25 11.61
N GLU A 284 -10.73 15.76 10.50
CA GLU A 284 -10.51 14.99 9.28
C GLU A 284 -9.47 13.87 9.49
N ALA A 285 -8.36 14.15 10.16
CA ALA A 285 -7.35 13.15 10.49
C ALA A 285 -7.90 12.05 11.40
N LYS A 286 -8.70 12.39 12.42
CA LYS A 286 -9.39 11.44 13.30
C LYS A 286 -10.38 10.58 12.53
N THR A 287 -11.16 11.19 11.64
CA THR A 287 -12.15 10.48 10.83
C THR A 287 -11.47 9.48 9.88
N GLN A 288 -10.34 9.85 9.25
CA GLN A 288 -9.58 8.95 8.39
C GLN A 288 -8.98 7.77 9.17
N GLN A 289 -8.47 8.01 10.36
CA GLN A 289 -7.91 6.96 11.22
C GLN A 289 -8.98 5.99 11.72
N VAL A 290 -10.17 6.47 12.09
CA VAL A 290 -11.32 5.62 12.43
C VAL A 290 -11.74 4.77 11.24
N ARG A 291 -11.75 5.33 10.02
CA ARG A 291 -12.07 4.56 8.79
C ARG A 291 -11.05 3.45 8.51
N ALA A 292 -9.76 3.71 8.71
CA ALA A 292 -8.72 2.69 8.57
C ALA A 292 -8.92 1.54 9.58
N ASN A 293 -9.28 1.85 10.83
CA ASN A 293 -9.56 0.85 11.85
C ASN A 293 -10.82 0.03 11.56
N ASN A 294 -11.83 0.62 10.94
CA ASN A 294 -13.03 -0.12 10.53
C ASN A 294 -12.69 -1.25 9.55
N ALA A 295 -11.70 -1.06 8.67
CA ALA A 295 -11.23 -2.12 7.79
C ALA A 295 -10.57 -3.28 8.57
N LEU A 296 -9.83 -2.98 9.65
CA LEU A 296 -9.24 -4.01 10.52
C LEU A 296 -10.30 -4.74 11.37
N LEU A 297 -11.35 -4.06 11.81
CA LEU A 297 -12.48 -4.71 12.47
C LEU A 297 -13.24 -5.62 11.51
N LEU A 298 -13.40 -5.21 10.25
CA LEU A 298 -13.94 -6.06 9.20
C LEU A 298 -13.02 -7.27 8.94
N ALA A 299 -11.71 -7.07 8.93
CA ALA A 299 -10.74 -8.15 8.82
C ALA A 299 -10.89 -9.19 9.94
N LEU A 300 -11.04 -8.73 11.18
CA LEU A 300 -11.29 -9.60 12.34
C LEU A 300 -12.60 -10.37 12.20
N TYR A 301 -13.67 -9.67 11.82
CA TYR A 301 -14.98 -10.29 11.60
C TYR A 301 -14.90 -11.38 10.53
N GLU A 302 -14.30 -11.08 9.38
CA GLU A 302 -14.19 -12.06 8.28
C GLU A 302 -13.36 -13.28 8.68
N ALA A 303 -12.21 -13.08 9.33
CA ALA A 303 -11.35 -14.18 9.76
C ALA A 303 -12.03 -15.07 10.80
N THR A 304 -12.72 -14.48 11.79
CA THR A 304 -13.45 -15.26 12.81
C THR A 304 -14.66 -16.00 12.26
N HIS A 305 -15.34 -15.41 11.28
CA HIS A 305 -16.53 -15.98 10.69
C HIS A 305 -16.21 -17.08 9.67
N LEU A 306 -15.17 -16.90 8.87
CA LEU A 306 -14.83 -17.79 7.77
C LEU A 306 -13.89 -18.93 8.17
N ASN A 307 -12.98 -18.70 9.13
CA ASN A 307 -11.89 -19.63 9.42
C ASN A 307 -11.91 -20.11 10.88
N ARG A 308 -12.28 -21.38 11.07
CA ARG A 308 -12.32 -22.01 12.40
C ARG A 308 -10.91 -22.13 13.02
N ASN A 309 -9.89 -22.38 12.21
CA ASN A 309 -8.50 -22.49 12.70
C ASN A 309 -8.02 -21.17 13.25
N PHE A 310 -8.44 -20.03 12.68
CA PHE A 310 -8.14 -18.71 13.23
C PHE A 310 -8.65 -18.54 14.66
N VAL A 311 -9.92 -18.91 14.92
CA VAL A 311 -10.51 -18.88 16.27
C VAL A 311 -9.75 -19.77 17.23
N THR A 312 -9.38 -20.98 16.79
CA THR A 312 -8.59 -21.93 17.58
C THR A 312 -7.21 -21.39 17.90
N THR A 313 -6.50 -20.85 16.91
CA THR A 313 -5.18 -20.23 17.10
C THR A 313 -5.22 -19.08 18.11
N LEU A 314 -6.25 -18.22 18.03
CA LEU A 314 -6.44 -17.15 19.02
C LEU A 314 -6.64 -17.68 20.44
N ALA A 315 -7.41 -18.77 20.59
CA ALA A 315 -7.68 -19.36 21.90
C ALA A 315 -6.42 -19.97 22.53
N TYR A 316 -5.57 -20.64 21.75
CA TYR A 316 -4.30 -21.19 22.24
C TYR A 316 -3.30 -20.10 22.62
N THR A 317 -3.17 -19.06 21.83
CA THR A 317 -2.26 -17.95 22.12
C THR A 317 -2.62 -17.24 23.44
N GLN A 318 -3.90 -17.25 23.84
CA GLN A 318 -4.36 -16.72 25.13
C GLN A 318 -4.06 -17.63 26.30
N SER A 319 -4.02 -18.94 26.10
CA SER A 319 -3.78 -19.92 27.17
C SER A 319 -2.35 -19.84 27.71
N ASP A 320 -1.37 -19.59 26.83
CA ASP A 320 0.05 -19.49 27.22
C ASP A 320 0.38 -18.25 28.05
N THR A 321 -0.47 -17.21 28.02
CA THR A 321 -0.29 -16.00 28.85
C THR A 321 -0.79 -16.15 30.28
N SER A 322 -1.52 -17.21 30.61
CA SER A 322 -2.09 -17.46 31.92
C SER A 322 -1.22 -18.33 32.83
N ALA A 323 -0.03 -18.77 32.38
CA ALA A 323 0.90 -19.50 33.25
C ALA A 323 1.51 -18.53 34.30
N PRO A 324 1.40 -18.83 35.62
CA PRO A 324 1.98 -17.98 36.63
C PRO A 324 3.51 -17.98 36.50
N PRO A 325 4.20 -16.83 36.74
CA PRO A 325 5.65 -16.77 36.67
C PRO A 325 6.25 -17.76 37.65
N SER A 326 7.13 -18.64 37.16
CA SER A 326 7.87 -19.58 38.02
C SER A 326 8.63 -18.80 39.12
N PRO A 327 8.59 -19.24 40.37
CA PRO A 327 9.10 -18.45 41.49
C PRO A 327 10.63 -18.47 41.64
N ASN A 328 11.42 -18.78 40.64
CA ASN A 328 12.87 -18.86 40.71
C ASN A 328 13.57 -17.99 39.66
N ASN A 329 13.60 -16.67 39.90
CA ASN A 329 14.71 -15.81 39.45
C ASN A 329 14.76 -14.55 40.32
N THR A 330 15.52 -14.61 41.40
CA THR A 330 15.97 -13.46 42.16
C THR A 330 16.99 -12.69 41.33
N LEU A 331 16.53 -11.66 40.66
CA LEU A 331 17.38 -10.67 40.01
C LEU A 331 17.87 -9.66 41.06
N GLY A 332 19.19 -9.50 41.18
CA GLY A 332 19.84 -8.49 42.01
C GLY A 332 19.57 -7.06 41.53
N PRO A 333 19.75 -6.03 42.36
CA PRO A 333 19.23 -4.68 42.20
C PRO A 333 19.98 -3.76 41.21
N ASN A 334 20.71 -4.27 40.22
CA ASN A 334 21.49 -3.44 39.27
C ASN A 334 21.50 -4.00 37.85
N ALA A 335 20.35 -4.16 37.22
CA ALA A 335 20.31 -4.40 35.76
C ALA A 335 19.57 -3.23 35.08
N VAL A 336 20.34 -2.35 34.44
CA VAL A 336 19.84 -1.36 33.47
C VAL A 336 19.30 -2.13 32.27
N ALA A 337 18.01 -2.00 31.99
CA ALA A 337 17.36 -2.65 30.86
C ALA A 337 17.96 -2.12 29.52
N PRO A 338 18.48 -2.99 28.64
CA PRO A 338 18.84 -2.58 27.28
C PRO A 338 17.57 -2.23 26.50
N GLY A 339 17.64 -1.19 25.66
CA GLY A 339 16.51 -0.71 24.88
C GLY A 339 15.85 -1.83 24.09
N THR A 340 14.56 -1.98 24.26
CA THR A 340 13.71 -2.98 23.61
C THR A 340 13.73 -2.71 22.08
N GLN A 341 14.29 -3.63 21.32
CA GLN A 341 14.27 -3.56 19.87
C GLN A 341 12.84 -3.83 19.37
N LEU A 342 12.45 -3.17 18.27
CA LEU A 342 11.10 -3.28 17.68
C LEU A 342 10.69 -4.73 17.39
N SER A 343 11.67 -5.63 17.13
CA SER A 343 11.49 -7.06 16.92
C SER A 343 10.93 -7.83 18.12
N ASP A 344 11.22 -7.37 19.35
CA ASP A 344 10.76 -8.06 20.56
C ASP A 344 9.28 -7.83 20.86
N VAL A 345 8.71 -6.71 20.37
CA VAL A 345 7.29 -6.39 20.57
C VAL A 345 6.37 -7.32 19.76
N MET A 346 6.83 -7.77 18.58
CA MET A 346 6.05 -8.68 17.70
C MET A 346 6.15 -10.15 18.13
N ALA A 347 7.11 -10.50 18.99
CA ALA A 347 7.26 -11.84 19.55
C ALA A 347 6.48 -12.06 20.86
N GLN A 348 5.92 -10.99 21.47
CA GLN A 348 5.16 -11.11 22.70
C GLN A 348 3.77 -11.71 22.46
N PRO A 349 3.27 -12.55 23.39
CA PRO A 349 1.90 -13.04 23.35
C PRO A 349 0.94 -11.84 23.35
N PHE A 350 -0.03 -11.85 22.44
CA PHE A 350 -1.04 -10.79 22.36
C PHE A 350 -2.41 -11.34 22.77
N ASN A 351 -3.22 -10.49 23.39
CA ASN A 351 -4.60 -10.82 23.69
C ASN A 351 -5.54 -9.95 22.83
N LEU A 352 -5.93 -10.48 21.68
CA LEU A 352 -6.78 -9.77 20.73
C LEU A 352 -8.14 -9.37 21.33
N LEU A 353 -8.72 -10.21 22.19
CA LEU A 353 -9.98 -9.90 22.86
C LEU A 353 -9.83 -8.71 23.83
N ALA A 354 -8.77 -8.70 24.65
CA ALA A 354 -8.48 -7.58 25.55
C ALA A 354 -8.22 -6.29 24.77
N THR A 355 -7.48 -6.39 23.64
CA THR A 355 -7.23 -5.25 22.74
C THR A 355 -8.53 -4.73 22.14
N PHE A 356 -9.41 -5.62 21.70
CA PHE A 356 -10.71 -5.25 21.15
C PHE A 356 -11.60 -4.55 22.20
N LEU A 357 -11.61 -5.04 23.44
CA LEU A 357 -12.36 -4.41 24.53
C LEU A 357 -11.81 -3.04 24.95
N GLN A 358 -10.50 -2.81 24.76
CA GLN A 358 -9.90 -1.49 24.98
C GLN A 358 -10.22 -0.51 23.84
N TYR A 359 -10.43 -1.01 22.65
CA TYR A 359 -10.77 -0.20 21.48
C TYR A 359 -12.21 0.32 21.55
N TRP A 360 -13.14 -0.46 22.11
CA TRP A 360 -14.54 -0.08 22.33
C TRP A 360 -14.71 0.85 23.53
#